data_a6f4828bfa98ee73230aa9b0aa064340
#
_entry.id   a6f4828bfa98ee73230aa9b0aa064340
#
_cell.length_a   1.000
_cell.length_b   1.000
_cell.length_c   1.000
_cell.angle_alpha   90.00
_cell.angle_beta   90.00
_cell.angle_gamma   90.00
#
_symmetry.space_group_name_H-M   'P 1'
#
loop_
_entity.id
_entity.type
_entity.pdbx_description
1 polymer ?
#
loop_
_entity_poly.entity_id
_entity_poly.type
_entity_poly.pdbx_seq_one_letter_code
_entity_poly.pdbx_strand_id
1 'polypeptide(L)'
;TGDLAGYRYEIVNRFEREKIPYFMDDKKSILENVMVEFIRAALDAVRKDFDYESMFRLLKTGLLTEKKEELDRLGNYVIAMGVRGWKWWKETWERTYRGGKDINLDQLNAFKEEILCVLEPFRDCMKAEDRTIGSMTDGVIRCLETCMVREKLDQYCQYFEGTGQFSLAKEYEQVNDRVLELLERLKELLGTEKATVKEYAEILDAGFAEIQVGVIPATVDRVVVGDITRTRLDRIRVLLFLGVNEGIVPGRKDGGSLLNDMDREALKECQIELAP
;
A
#
# COMPACT_ATOMS: atom_id res chain seq x y z
N THR A 1 -1.26 -24.64 -10.54
CA THR A 1 -2.67 -24.86 -10.20
C THR A 1 -3.55 -23.79 -10.82
N GLY A 2 -4.84 -24.10 -11.05
CA GLY A 2 -5.86 -23.11 -11.45
C GLY A 2 -6.53 -22.42 -10.25
N ASP A 3 -6.29 -22.90 -9.05
CA ASP A 3 -6.80 -22.32 -7.79
C ASP A 3 -5.64 -22.26 -6.78
N LEU A 4 -4.84 -21.20 -6.88
CA LEU A 4 -3.69 -21.02 -5.98
C LEU A 4 -4.16 -20.72 -4.54
N ALA A 5 -5.24 -19.98 -4.38
CA ALA A 5 -5.76 -19.58 -3.08
C ALA A 5 -6.26 -20.79 -2.27
N GLY A 6 -7.01 -21.68 -2.91
CA GLY A 6 -7.53 -22.90 -2.27
C GLY A 6 -6.45 -23.88 -1.82
N TYR A 7 -5.34 -23.98 -2.56
CA TYR A 7 -4.23 -24.89 -2.24
C TYR A 7 -3.15 -24.27 -1.34
N ARG A 8 -3.16 -22.95 -1.16
CA ARG A 8 -2.10 -22.20 -0.45
C ARG A 8 -1.78 -22.76 0.92
N TYR A 9 -2.79 -22.91 1.75
CA TYR A 9 -2.63 -23.32 3.15
C TYR A 9 -1.97 -24.71 3.27
N GLU A 10 -2.45 -25.67 2.50
CA GLU A 10 -1.94 -27.04 2.50
C GLU A 10 -0.51 -27.12 1.98
N ILE A 11 -0.20 -26.39 0.91
CA ILE A 11 1.15 -26.36 0.32
C ILE A 11 2.14 -25.74 1.29
N VAL A 12 1.82 -24.58 1.88
CA VAL A 12 2.69 -23.90 2.85
C VAL A 12 2.97 -24.82 4.03
N ASN A 13 1.92 -25.34 4.69
CA ASN A 13 2.07 -26.19 5.85
C ASN A 13 2.91 -27.46 5.57
N ARG A 14 2.70 -28.06 4.40
CA ARG A 14 3.46 -29.25 4.02
C ARG A 14 4.92 -28.93 3.75
N PHE A 15 5.19 -27.88 2.97
CA PHE A 15 6.56 -27.55 2.58
C PHE A 15 7.37 -27.05 3.77
N GLU A 16 6.76 -26.27 4.68
CA GLU A 16 7.41 -25.86 5.92
C GLU A 16 7.73 -27.06 6.84
N ARG A 17 6.77 -27.97 7.02
CA ARG A 17 6.96 -29.15 7.84
C ARG A 17 8.07 -30.06 7.30
N GLU A 18 8.12 -30.27 6.01
CA GLU A 18 9.12 -31.12 5.34
C GLU A 18 10.40 -30.34 4.99
N LYS A 19 10.50 -29.05 5.39
CA LYS A 19 11.64 -28.16 5.10
C LYS A 19 11.99 -28.08 3.60
N ILE A 20 10.98 -28.13 2.74
CA ILE A 20 11.15 -28.01 1.29
C ILE A 20 11.21 -26.52 0.95
N PRO A 21 12.31 -26.03 0.37
CA PRO A 21 12.38 -24.65 -0.07
C PRO A 21 11.41 -24.42 -1.22
N TYR A 22 10.52 -23.46 -1.06
CA TYR A 22 9.53 -23.13 -2.09
C TYR A 22 9.43 -21.62 -2.33
N PHE A 23 8.90 -21.30 -3.47
CA PHE A 23 8.47 -19.97 -3.85
C PHE A 23 7.01 -20.02 -4.29
N MET A 24 6.19 -19.16 -3.73
CA MET A 24 4.81 -19.02 -4.14
C MET A 24 4.66 -17.74 -4.97
N ASP A 25 4.31 -17.91 -6.25
CA ASP A 25 4.04 -16.80 -7.17
C ASP A 25 2.66 -16.20 -6.86
N ASP A 26 2.61 -15.48 -5.75
CA ASP A 26 1.43 -14.82 -5.25
C ASP A 26 1.57 -13.32 -5.42
N LYS A 27 0.51 -12.68 -5.86
CA LYS A 27 0.47 -11.23 -5.91
C LYS A 27 0.09 -10.71 -4.54
N LYS A 28 0.94 -9.87 -3.97
CA LYS A 28 0.65 -9.18 -2.72
C LYS A 28 0.01 -7.82 -3.00
N SER A 29 -1.07 -7.55 -2.29
CA SER A 29 -1.62 -6.22 -2.19
C SER A 29 -0.66 -5.32 -1.40
N ILE A 30 -0.56 -4.07 -1.78
CA ILE A 30 0.24 -3.06 -1.05
C ILE A 30 -0.53 -2.36 0.07
N LEU A 31 -1.78 -2.73 0.30
CA LEU A 31 -2.68 -2.03 1.23
C LEU A 31 -2.16 -1.98 2.68
N GLU A 32 -1.37 -2.97 3.09
CA GLU A 32 -0.75 -3.04 4.42
C GLU A 32 0.67 -2.45 4.44
N ASN A 33 1.16 -1.93 3.32
CA ASN A 33 2.49 -1.34 3.25
C ASN A 33 2.55 -0.01 4.01
N VAL A 34 3.67 0.22 4.69
CA VAL A 34 3.87 1.42 5.51
C VAL A 34 3.75 2.73 4.72
N MET A 35 4.12 2.74 3.44
CA MET A 35 3.98 3.93 2.58
C MET A 35 2.51 4.26 2.31
N VAL A 36 1.69 3.26 2.03
CA VAL A 36 0.24 3.42 1.84
C VAL A 36 -0.41 3.90 3.14
N GLU A 37 -0.04 3.28 4.26
CA GLU A 37 -0.50 3.68 5.58
C GLU A 37 -0.12 5.12 5.93
N PHE A 38 1.10 5.54 5.58
CA PHE A 38 1.57 6.92 5.76
C PHE A 38 0.69 7.93 4.99
N ILE A 39 0.43 7.68 3.71
CA ILE A 39 -0.42 8.56 2.88
C ILE A 39 -1.83 8.64 3.45
N ARG A 40 -2.43 7.50 3.80
CA ARG A 40 -3.75 7.42 4.42
C ARG A 40 -3.82 8.19 5.72
N ALA A 41 -2.86 7.97 6.60
CA ALA A 41 -2.79 8.62 7.90
C ALA A 41 -2.57 10.14 7.77
N ALA A 42 -1.77 10.59 6.81
CA ALA A 42 -1.56 12.02 6.54
C ALA A 42 -2.85 12.71 6.06
N LEU A 43 -3.59 12.09 5.15
CA LEU A 43 -4.89 12.60 4.69
C LEU A 43 -5.93 12.60 5.82
N ASP A 44 -5.96 11.55 6.64
CA ASP A 44 -6.85 11.46 7.80
C ASP A 44 -6.51 12.52 8.85
N ALA A 45 -5.23 12.82 9.07
CA ALA A 45 -4.81 13.89 9.98
C ALA A 45 -5.37 15.25 9.55
N VAL A 46 -5.32 15.57 8.24
CA VAL A 46 -5.91 16.80 7.71
C VAL A 46 -7.44 16.81 7.82
N ARG A 47 -8.09 15.67 7.56
CA ARG A 47 -9.57 15.53 7.62
C ARG A 47 -10.11 15.68 9.02
N LYS A 48 -9.42 15.12 10.01
CA LYS A 48 -9.80 15.10 11.43
C LYS A 48 -9.19 16.25 12.22
N ASP A 49 -8.71 17.28 11.51
CA ASP A 49 -8.06 18.46 12.09
C ASP A 49 -6.96 18.11 13.09
N PHE A 50 -6.10 17.13 12.75
CA PHE A 50 -4.95 16.73 13.55
C PHE A 50 -5.32 16.32 14.97
N ASP A 51 -6.38 15.51 15.11
CA ASP A 51 -6.72 14.89 16.39
C ASP A 51 -5.60 13.91 16.83
N TYR A 52 -5.65 13.53 18.11
CA TYR A 52 -4.61 12.64 18.66
C TYR A 52 -4.46 11.34 17.86
N GLU A 53 -5.59 10.70 17.58
CA GLU A 53 -5.58 9.37 16.96
C GLU A 53 -4.99 9.38 15.55
N SER A 54 -5.44 10.30 14.69
CA SER A 54 -4.95 10.41 13.32
C SER A 54 -3.49 10.87 13.27
N MET A 55 -3.12 11.82 14.15
CA MET A 55 -1.76 12.33 14.21
C MET A 55 -0.77 11.24 14.66
N PHE A 56 -1.09 10.50 15.71
CA PHE A 56 -0.19 9.45 16.19
C PHE A 56 -0.19 8.20 15.32
N ARG A 57 -1.27 7.93 14.59
CA ARG A 57 -1.28 6.94 13.52
C ARG A 57 -0.24 7.29 12.45
N LEU A 58 -0.21 8.56 12.02
CA LEU A 58 0.77 9.06 11.06
C LEU A 58 2.21 8.97 11.59
N LEU A 59 2.44 9.49 12.79
CA LEU A 59 3.79 9.53 13.39
C LEU A 59 4.35 8.14 13.66
N LYS A 60 3.51 7.17 14.04
CA LYS A 60 3.91 5.78 14.31
C LYS A 60 4.26 4.97 13.06
N THR A 61 4.01 5.47 11.86
CA THR A 61 4.52 4.84 10.63
C THR A 61 6.06 4.85 10.57
N GLY A 62 6.72 5.74 11.31
CA GLY A 62 8.17 5.90 11.28
C GLY A 62 8.70 6.63 10.04
N LEU A 63 7.85 6.94 9.05
CA LEU A 63 8.29 7.62 7.83
C LEU A 63 8.47 9.13 8.00
N LEU A 64 7.78 9.76 8.95
CA LEU A 64 7.97 11.18 9.26
C LEU A 64 9.14 11.39 10.24
N THR A 65 9.20 10.59 11.28
CA THR A 65 10.27 10.65 12.31
C THR A 65 10.59 9.26 12.83
N GLU A 66 11.85 9.02 13.13
CA GLU A 66 12.35 7.77 13.73
C GLU A 66 12.67 7.92 15.23
N LYS A 67 12.48 9.14 15.77
CA LYS A 67 12.80 9.50 17.17
C LYS A 67 11.74 8.97 18.13
N LYS A 68 11.79 7.67 18.44
CA LYS A 68 10.75 6.97 19.23
C LYS A 68 10.56 7.53 20.63
N GLU A 69 11.65 7.86 21.32
CA GLU A 69 11.58 8.41 22.70
C GLU A 69 10.92 9.79 22.71
N GLU A 70 11.28 10.66 21.77
CA GLU A 70 10.67 11.99 21.63
C GLU A 70 9.19 11.86 21.25
N LEU A 71 8.86 10.89 20.39
CA LEU A 71 7.48 10.62 20.02
C LEU A 71 6.64 10.15 21.21
N ASP A 72 7.18 9.29 22.06
CA ASP A 72 6.50 8.86 23.28
C ASP A 72 6.29 10.00 24.27
N ARG A 73 7.30 10.87 24.45
CA ARG A 73 7.19 12.08 25.27
C ARG A 73 6.13 13.03 24.73
N LEU A 74 6.13 13.23 23.39
CA LEU A 74 5.14 14.05 22.70
C LEU A 74 3.73 13.49 22.92
N GLY A 75 3.56 12.16 22.78
CA GLY A 75 2.27 11.49 22.97
C GLY A 75 1.73 11.65 24.39
N ASN A 76 2.56 11.44 25.38
CA ASN A 76 2.19 11.62 26.78
C ASN A 76 1.75 13.06 27.09
N TYR A 77 2.49 14.03 26.52
CA TYR A 77 2.14 15.44 26.69
C TYR A 77 0.81 15.79 26.02
N VAL A 78 0.63 15.41 24.76
CA VAL A 78 -0.58 15.68 23.98
C VAL A 78 -1.83 15.10 24.65
N ILE A 79 -1.75 13.87 25.19
CA ILE A 79 -2.82 13.25 25.94
C ILE A 79 -3.11 14.02 27.23
N ALA A 80 -2.06 14.29 28.02
CA ALA A 80 -2.21 14.91 29.32
C ALA A 80 -2.75 16.36 29.25
N MET A 81 -2.36 17.10 28.22
CA MET A 81 -2.81 18.47 27.97
C MET A 81 -4.08 18.56 27.14
N GLY A 82 -4.55 17.45 26.56
CA GLY A 82 -5.73 17.41 25.73
C GLY A 82 -5.60 18.21 24.43
N VAL A 83 -4.39 18.22 23.83
CA VAL A 83 -4.12 18.93 22.58
C VAL A 83 -4.96 18.35 21.45
N ARG A 84 -5.78 19.18 20.82
CA ARG A 84 -6.66 18.79 19.70
C ARG A 84 -6.75 19.91 18.69
N GLY A 85 -6.68 19.54 17.40
CA GLY A 85 -6.85 20.48 16.31
C GLY A 85 -5.56 21.24 15.96
N TRP A 86 -5.50 21.65 14.70
CA TRP A 86 -4.32 22.32 14.13
C TRP A 86 -3.88 23.55 14.91
N LYS A 87 -4.84 24.35 15.40
CA LYS A 87 -4.55 25.55 16.18
C LYS A 87 -3.65 25.25 17.38
N TRP A 88 -3.97 24.20 18.16
CA TRP A 88 -3.21 23.81 19.34
C TRP A 88 -1.83 23.25 18.98
N TRP A 89 -1.69 22.59 17.85
CA TRP A 89 -0.39 22.14 17.36
C TRP A 89 0.53 23.32 17.00
N LYS A 90 -0.02 24.43 16.49
CA LYS A 90 0.74 25.64 16.10
C LYS A 90 1.12 26.52 17.30
N GLU A 91 0.43 26.42 18.41
CA GLU A 91 0.75 27.21 19.61
C GLU A 91 2.05 26.72 20.25
N THR A 92 2.84 27.64 20.81
CA THR A 92 3.98 27.28 21.66
C THR A 92 3.44 26.77 23.00
N TRP A 93 3.91 25.60 23.40
CA TRP A 93 3.47 24.99 24.66
C TRP A 93 4.31 25.53 25.81
N GLU A 94 3.68 26.25 26.70
CA GLU A 94 4.32 26.93 27.84
C GLU A 94 4.04 26.26 29.19
N ARG A 95 3.08 25.33 29.24
CA ARG A 95 2.60 24.71 30.48
C ARG A 95 2.90 23.22 30.51
N THR A 96 3.22 22.71 31.70
CA THR A 96 3.33 21.28 31.95
C THR A 96 2.09 20.77 32.68
N TYR A 97 1.83 19.47 32.57
CA TYR A 97 0.76 18.81 33.32
C TYR A 97 1.22 18.37 34.72
N ARG A 98 0.26 18.09 35.60
CA ARG A 98 0.54 17.64 36.97
C ARG A 98 1.22 16.25 36.92
N GLY A 99 2.49 16.19 37.31
CA GLY A 99 3.35 15.00 37.20
C GLY A 99 4.43 15.08 36.12
N GLY A 100 4.38 16.09 35.24
CA GLY A 100 5.36 16.31 34.16
C GLY A 100 6.51 17.22 34.59
N LYS A 101 7.04 17.11 35.82
CA LYS A 101 8.07 18.02 36.36
C LYS A 101 9.40 17.97 35.60
N ASP A 102 9.68 16.85 34.91
CA ASP A 102 10.94 16.62 34.20
C ASP A 102 10.81 16.83 32.67
N ILE A 103 9.69 17.42 32.20
CA ILE A 103 9.48 17.68 30.77
C ILE A 103 10.23 18.95 30.38
N ASN A 104 11.17 18.79 29.46
CA ASN A 104 11.82 19.90 28.78
C ASN A 104 10.89 20.39 27.65
N LEU A 105 10.17 21.48 27.90
CA LEU A 105 9.23 22.07 26.94
C LEU A 105 9.93 22.63 25.70
N ASP A 106 11.15 23.13 25.83
CA ASP A 106 11.90 23.67 24.69
C ASP A 106 12.23 22.53 23.70
N GLN A 107 12.70 21.39 24.21
CA GLN A 107 12.96 20.21 23.38
C GLN A 107 11.67 19.66 22.76
N LEU A 108 10.57 19.65 23.52
CA LEU A 108 9.29 19.17 23.04
C LEU A 108 8.72 20.07 21.95
N ASN A 109 8.79 21.39 22.12
CA ASN A 109 8.40 22.36 21.10
C ASN A 109 9.29 22.24 19.85
N ALA A 110 10.61 22.11 20.02
CA ALA A 110 11.52 21.93 18.89
C ALA A 110 11.18 20.67 18.09
N PHE A 111 10.94 19.55 18.75
CA PHE A 111 10.53 18.32 18.09
C PHE A 111 9.17 18.44 17.39
N LYS A 112 8.21 19.10 18.04
CA LYS A 112 6.93 19.43 17.42
C LYS A 112 7.10 20.27 16.15
N GLU A 113 7.94 21.30 16.18
CA GLU A 113 8.20 22.17 15.03
C GLU A 113 8.84 21.39 13.86
N GLU A 114 9.75 20.44 14.13
CA GLU A 114 10.28 19.54 13.09
C GLU A 114 9.14 18.80 12.35
N ILE A 115 8.16 18.30 13.10
CA ILE A 115 6.99 17.61 12.54
C ILE A 115 6.10 18.57 11.74
N LEU A 116 5.82 19.75 12.30
CA LEU A 116 4.95 20.74 11.69
C LEU A 116 5.54 21.34 10.41
N CYS A 117 6.85 21.46 10.33
CA CYS A 117 7.55 21.95 9.15
C CYS A 117 7.23 21.11 7.89
N VAL A 118 6.99 19.82 8.07
CA VAL A 118 6.54 18.90 7.00
C VAL A 118 5.03 18.96 6.79
N LEU A 119 4.27 18.97 7.88
CA LEU A 119 2.81 18.83 7.82
C LEU A 119 2.09 20.12 7.43
N GLU A 120 2.65 21.30 7.71
CA GLU A 120 2.01 22.58 7.39
C GLU A 120 1.86 22.79 5.88
N PRO A 121 2.93 22.65 5.05
CA PRO A 121 2.79 22.77 3.59
C PRO A 121 1.83 21.73 3.01
N PHE A 122 1.84 20.52 3.55
CA PHE A 122 0.92 19.46 3.13
C PHE A 122 -0.52 19.82 3.45
N ARG A 123 -0.80 20.24 4.69
CA ARG A 123 -2.12 20.70 5.12
C ARG A 123 -2.63 21.86 4.27
N ASP A 124 -1.80 22.86 4.04
CA ASP A 124 -2.19 24.06 3.32
C ASP A 124 -2.54 23.73 1.86
N CYS A 125 -1.82 22.82 1.24
CA CYS A 125 -2.15 22.29 -0.06
C CYS A 125 -3.51 21.57 -0.06
N MET A 126 -3.77 20.72 0.94
CA MET A 126 -5.02 19.96 1.05
C MET A 126 -6.23 20.85 1.39
N LYS A 127 -6.03 22.01 2.02
CA LYS A 127 -7.09 22.94 2.44
C LYS A 127 -7.23 24.17 1.56
N ALA A 128 -6.46 24.28 0.47
CA ALA A 128 -6.58 25.38 -0.49
C ALA A 128 -8.00 25.46 -1.07
N GLU A 129 -8.53 26.66 -1.28
CA GLU A 129 -9.89 26.87 -1.82
C GLU A 129 -10.03 26.40 -3.28
N ASP A 130 -8.97 26.55 -4.05
CA ASP A 130 -8.88 26.20 -5.47
C ASP A 130 -8.24 24.83 -5.72
N ARG A 131 -8.17 23.97 -4.66
CA ARG A 131 -7.56 22.65 -4.74
C ARG A 131 -8.21 21.78 -5.81
N THR A 132 -7.35 21.11 -6.55
CA THR A 132 -7.71 20.09 -7.52
C THR A 132 -7.06 18.76 -7.13
N ILE A 133 -7.50 17.67 -7.75
CA ILE A 133 -6.84 16.35 -7.57
C ILE A 133 -5.35 16.46 -7.90
N GLY A 134 -4.98 17.19 -8.96
CA GLY A 134 -3.58 17.41 -9.33
C GLY A 134 -2.78 18.13 -8.25
N SER A 135 -3.31 19.25 -7.71
CA SER A 135 -2.61 19.99 -6.65
C SER A 135 -2.47 19.18 -5.36
N MET A 136 -3.49 18.40 -4.99
CA MET A 136 -3.42 17.49 -3.83
C MET A 136 -2.41 16.38 -4.06
N THR A 137 -2.35 15.82 -5.27
CA THR A 137 -1.35 14.80 -5.64
C THR A 137 0.07 15.35 -5.56
N ASP A 138 0.31 16.57 -6.06
CA ASP A 138 1.60 17.26 -5.90
C ASP A 138 1.95 17.49 -4.42
N GLY A 139 0.95 17.74 -3.58
CA GLY A 139 1.10 17.85 -2.13
C GLY A 139 1.55 16.52 -1.50
N VAL A 140 0.96 15.40 -1.91
CA VAL A 140 1.37 14.06 -1.46
C VAL A 140 2.80 13.75 -1.91
N ILE A 141 3.13 13.95 -3.17
CA ILE A 141 4.47 13.68 -3.71
C ILE A 141 5.53 14.50 -2.95
N ARG A 142 5.32 15.80 -2.77
CA ARG A 142 6.23 16.66 -1.99
C ARG A 142 6.38 16.22 -0.55
N CYS A 143 5.31 15.75 0.09
CA CYS A 143 5.37 15.23 1.45
C CYS A 143 6.25 13.96 1.52
N LEU A 144 6.09 13.04 0.57
CA LEU A 144 6.90 11.82 0.46
C LEU A 144 8.39 12.15 0.24
N GLU A 145 8.69 13.11 -0.64
CA GLU A 145 10.05 13.58 -0.91
C GLU A 145 10.67 14.25 0.32
N THR A 146 9.94 15.16 0.99
CA THR A 146 10.42 15.85 2.19
C THR A 146 10.72 14.88 3.32
N CYS A 147 9.94 13.80 3.45
CA CYS A 147 10.16 12.73 4.42
C CYS A 147 11.24 11.73 4.00
N MET A 148 11.82 11.87 2.80
CA MET A 148 12.78 10.90 2.23
C MET A 148 12.24 9.47 2.31
N VAL A 149 10.98 9.29 1.89
CA VAL A 149 10.28 8.00 2.03
C VAL A 149 10.97 6.92 1.21
N ARG A 150 11.46 7.24 0.02
CA ARG A 150 12.18 6.29 -0.85
C ARG A 150 13.39 5.70 -0.14
N GLU A 151 14.24 6.55 0.43
CA GLU A 151 15.46 6.15 1.13
C GLU A 151 15.15 5.26 2.35
N LYS A 152 14.07 5.57 3.06
CA LYS A 152 13.62 4.75 4.20
C LYS A 152 13.07 3.40 3.74
N LEU A 153 12.33 3.35 2.64
CA LEU A 153 11.88 2.08 2.06
C LEU A 153 13.05 1.22 1.58
N ASP A 154 14.09 1.83 1.00
CA ASP A 154 15.32 1.14 0.61
C ASP A 154 16.05 0.54 1.83
N GLN A 155 16.07 1.24 2.96
CA GLN A 155 16.61 0.72 4.23
C GLN A 155 15.78 -0.46 4.76
N TYR A 156 14.45 -0.39 4.70
CA TYR A 156 13.59 -1.54 5.03
C TYR A 156 13.82 -2.72 4.10
N CYS A 157 13.99 -2.48 2.79
CA CYS A 157 14.32 -3.52 1.82
C CYS A 157 15.62 -4.26 2.22
N GLN A 158 16.69 -3.52 2.49
CA GLN A 158 17.96 -4.08 2.95
C GLN A 158 17.84 -4.85 4.26
N TYR A 159 17.07 -4.34 5.22
CA TYR A 159 16.81 -5.03 6.48
C TYR A 159 16.10 -6.38 6.26
N PHE A 160 15.06 -6.41 5.41
CA PHE A 160 14.33 -7.63 5.09
C PHE A 160 15.18 -8.63 4.31
N GLU A 161 16.04 -8.17 3.42
CA GLU A 161 17.03 -9.03 2.74
C GLU A 161 17.99 -9.66 3.74
N GLY A 162 18.55 -8.86 4.65
CA GLY A 162 19.48 -9.32 5.69
C GLY A 162 18.87 -10.31 6.68
N THR A 163 17.55 -10.24 6.89
CA THR A 163 16.81 -11.18 7.76
C THR A 163 16.19 -12.36 7.00
N GLY A 164 16.44 -12.47 5.68
CA GLY A 164 15.94 -13.57 4.85
C GLY A 164 14.45 -13.46 4.48
N GLN A 165 13.82 -12.30 4.72
CA GLN A 165 12.43 -12.04 4.39
C GLN A 165 12.28 -11.50 2.96
N PHE A 166 12.78 -12.24 1.98
CA PHE A 166 12.88 -11.79 0.59
C PHE A 166 11.55 -11.36 -0.06
N SER A 167 10.43 -11.92 0.38
CA SER A 167 9.11 -11.53 -0.11
C SER A 167 8.74 -10.11 0.30
N LEU A 168 9.08 -9.71 1.53
CA LEU A 168 8.89 -8.34 2.01
C LEU A 168 9.88 -7.38 1.34
N ALA A 169 11.15 -7.78 1.23
CA ALA A 169 12.16 -6.99 0.55
C ALA A 169 11.71 -6.60 -0.86
N LYS A 170 11.20 -7.56 -1.63
CA LYS A 170 10.67 -7.32 -2.98
C LYS A 170 9.42 -6.44 -3.02
N GLU A 171 8.57 -6.50 -2.00
CA GLU A 171 7.43 -5.59 -1.87
C GLU A 171 7.93 -4.16 -1.66
N TYR A 172 8.86 -3.97 -0.71
CA TYR A 172 9.42 -2.65 -0.40
C TYR A 172 10.26 -2.05 -1.54
N GLU A 173 10.92 -2.88 -2.34
CA GLU A 173 11.62 -2.46 -3.57
C GLU A 173 10.67 -1.87 -4.62
N GLN A 174 9.46 -2.40 -4.75
CA GLN A 174 8.53 -2.05 -5.83
C GLN A 174 7.48 -1.02 -5.42
N VAL A 175 7.11 -0.94 -4.14
CA VAL A 175 5.96 -0.15 -3.69
C VAL A 175 6.09 1.32 -4.01
N ASN A 176 7.28 1.91 -3.85
CA ASN A 176 7.51 3.32 -4.14
C ASN A 176 7.18 3.66 -5.59
N ASP A 177 7.73 2.90 -6.53
CA ASP A 177 7.56 3.18 -7.96
C ASP A 177 6.10 2.94 -8.38
N ARG A 178 5.43 1.91 -7.83
CA ARG A 178 4.02 1.65 -8.11
C ARG A 178 3.07 2.72 -7.56
N VAL A 179 3.35 3.23 -6.37
CA VAL A 179 2.56 4.32 -5.78
C VAL A 179 2.77 5.61 -6.56
N LEU A 180 4.01 5.94 -6.93
CA LEU A 180 4.28 7.13 -7.74
C LEU A 180 3.64 7.03 -9.14
N GLU A 181 3.70 5.86 -9.79
CA GLU A 181 3.02 5.61 -11.07
C GLU A 181 1.51 5.84 -10.96
N LEU A 182 0.88 5.37 -9.88
CA LEU A 182 -0.54 5.64 -9.60
C LEU A 182 -0.81 7.14 -9.45
N LEU A 183 0.01 7.84 -8.66
CA LEU A 183 -0.15 9.27 -8.40
C LEU A 183 0.00 10.10 -9.68
N GLU A 184 0.99 9.81 -10.51
CA GLU A 184 1.19 10.46 -11.80
C GLU A 184 0.02 10.21 -12.75
N ARG A 185 -0.43 8.97 -12.85
CA ARG A 185 -1.58 8.60 -13.69
C ARG A 185 -2.87 9.27 -13.22
N LEU A 186 -3.07 9.37 -11.91
CA LEU A 186 -4.22 10.08 -11.34
C LEU A 186 -4.19 11.56 -11.72
N LYS A 187 -3.00 12.18 -11.66
CA LYS A 187 -2.80 13.57 -12.06
C LYS A 187 -3.04 13.78 -13.55
N GLU A 188 -2.61 12.88 -14.41
CA GLU A 188 -2.86 12.96 -15.86
C GLU A 188 -4.35 12.85 -16.19
N LEU A 189 -5.08 11.96 -15.53
CA LEU A 189 -6.49 11.67 -15.85
C LEU A 189 -7.47 12.64 -15.21
N LEU A 190 -7.24 13.03 -13.97
CA LEU A 190 -8.18 13.78 -13.12
C LEU A 190 -7.58 15.05 -12.53
N GLY A 191 -6.38 15.46 -12.93
CA GLY A 191 -5.63 16.53 -12.29
C GLY A 191 -6.32 17.88 -12.24
N THR A 192 -7.20 18.19 -13.18
CA THR A 192 -7.98 19.45 -13.25
C THR A 192 -9.28 19.41 -12.43
N GLU A 193 -9.71 18.22 -12.03
CA GLU A 193 -10.97 18.03 -11.31
C GLU A 193 -10.85 18.53 -9.86
N LYS A 194 -11.89 19.22 -9.40
CA LYS A 194 -11.99 19.66 -8.00
C LYS A 194 -12.53 18.52 -7.15
N ALA A 195 -11.92 18.29 -6.01
CA ALA A 195 -12.37 17.28 -5.06
C ALA A 195 -12.17 17.77 -3.62
N THR A 196 -12.94 17.20 -2.71
CA THR A 196 -12.69 17.29 -1.28
C THR A 196 -11.56 16.34 -0.90
N VAL A 197 -10.91 16.59 0.23
CA VAL A 197 -9.87 15.66 0.75
C VAL A 197 -10.43 14.26 0.99
N LYS A 198 -11.72 14.16 1.33
CA LYS A 198 -12.41 12.89 1.52
C LYS A 198 -12.51 12.11 0.19
N GLU A 199 -13.04 12.75 -0.84
CA GLU A 199 -13.17 12.13 -2.17
C GLU A 199 -11.80 11.74 -2.73
N TYR A 200 -10.80 12.60 -2.58
CA TYR A 200 -9.43 12.30 -2.98
C TYR A 200 -8.86 11.07 -2.27
N ALA A 201 -9.08 10.96 -0.95
CA ALA A 201 -8.65 9.78 -0.18
C ALA A 201 -9.35 8.51 -0.65
N GLU A 202 -10.65 8.56 -0.96
CA GLU A 202 -11.42 7.42 -1.48
C GLU A 202 -10.92 6.98 -2.87
N ILE A 203 -10.56 7.94 -3.74
CA ILE A 203 -9.97 7.65 -5.06
C ILE A 203 -8.61 6.97 -4.89
N LEU A 204 -7.74 7.48 -4.00
CA LEU A 204 -6.45 6.86 -3.72
C LEU A 204 -6.60 5.46 -3.15
N ASP A 205 -7.55 5.24 -2.24
CA ASP A 205 -7.81 3.94 -1.64
C ASP A 205 -8.24 2.91 -2.69
N ALA A 206 -9.10 3.30 -3.62
CA ALA A 206 -9.47 2.46 -4.76
C ALA A 206 -8.26 2.15 -5.65
N GLY A 207 -7.42 3.15 -5.93
CA GLY A 207 -6.18 2.96 -6.68
C GLY A 207 -5.19 2.02 -6.00
N PHE A 208 -4.97 2.17 -4.70
CA PHE A 208 -4.09 1.29 -3.93
C PHE A 208 -4.58 -0.16 -3.90
N ALA A 209 -5.90 -0.39 -3.89
CA ALA A 209 -6.48 -1.73 -3.91
C ALA A 209 -6.18 -2.49 -5.21
N GLU A 210 -6.02 -1.78 -6.32
CA GLU A 210 -5.68 -2.35 -7.63
C GLU A 210 -4.19 -2.65 -7.79
N ILE A 211 -3.33 -2.03 -6.97
CA ILE A 211 -1.89 -2.26 -7.06
C ILE A 211 -1.52 -3.60 -6.44
N GLN A 212 -0.83 -4.39 -7.22
CA GLN A 212 -0.28 -5.67 -6.80
C GLN A 212 1.21 -5.71 -7.13
N VAL A 213 2.00 -6.15 -6.18
CA VAL A 213 3.44 -6.36 -6.36
C VAL A 213 3.73 -7.84 -6.56
N GLY A 214 4.53 -8.14 -7.58
CA GLY A 214 4.96 -9.50 -7.89
C GLY A 214 6.23 -9.84 -7.13
N VAL A 215 6.29 -11.03 -6.57
CA VAL A 215 7.52 -11.56 -5.97
C VAL A 215 8.18 -12.47 -6.99
N ILE A 216 9.42 -12.18 -7.38
CA ILE A 216 10.23 -13.04 -8.27
C ILE A 216 11.19 -13.84 -7.37
N PRO A 217 11.33 -15.16 -7.57
CA PRO A 217 12.24 -15.95 -6.74
C PRO A 217 13.69 -15.54 -6.94
N ALA A 218 14.37 -15.24 -5.84
CA ALA A 218 15.78 -14.82 -5.85
C ALA A 218 16.77 -15.99 -6.05
N THR A 219 16.35 -17.26 -5.94
CA THR A 219 17.22 -18.44 -6.00
C THR A 219 16.65 -19.54 -6.87
N VAL A 220 17.56 -20.28 -7.54
CA VAL A 220 17.26 -21.27 -8.59
C VAL A 220 16.78 -22.61 -8.02
N ASP A 221 17.10 -22.96 -6.76
CA ASP A 221 16.85 -24.28 -6.18
C ASP A 221 15.64 -24.28 -5.24
N ARG A 222 14.47 -24.05 -5.80
CA ARG A 222 13.18 -24.02 -5.06
C ARG A 222 12.05 -24.62 -5.88
N VAL A 223 11.07 -25.17 -5.19
CA VAL A 223 9.80 -25.54 -5.83
C VAL A 223 9.00 -24.27 -6.10
N VAL A 224 8.71 -24.01 -7.37
CA VAL A 224 7.87 -22.88 -7.77
C VAL A 224 6.40 -23.31 -7.74
N VAL A 225 5.60 -22.62 -6.94
CA VAL A 225 4.15 -22.82 -6.85
C VAL A 225 3.48 -21.62 -7.49
N GLY A 226 2.69 -21.85 -8.53
CA GLY A 226 2.12 -20.75 -9.27
C GLY A 226 0.76 -21.02 -9.90
N ASP A 227 0.18 -19.98 -10.45
CA ASP A 227 -1.05 -20.01 -11.21
C ASP A 227 -0.79 -20.31 -12.69
N ILE A 228 -1.63 -21.18 -13.28
CA ILE A 228 -1.45 -21.63 -14.67
C ILE A 228 -1.56 -20.50 -15.69
N THR A 229 -2.32 -19.48 -15.39
CA THR A 229 -2.58 -18.38 -16.33
C THR A 229 -1.48 -17.32 -16.30
N ARG A 230 -0.71 -17.28 -15.21
CA ARG A 230 0.23 -16.18 -14.92
C ARG A 230 1.67 -16.62 -14.83
N THR A 231 1.94 -17.73 -14.12
CA THR A 231 3.29 -18.16 -13.81
C THR A 231 4.02 -18.66 -15.04
N ARG A 232 5.08 -17.99 -15.41
CA ARG A 232 5.97 -18.45 -16.50
C ARG A 232 7.05 -19.34 -15.91
N LEU A 233 7.06 -20.59 -16.36
CA LEU A 233 8.04 -21.60 -15.95
C LEU A 233 9.04 -21.79 -17.08
N ASP A 234 10.33 -21.62 -16.77
CA ASP A 234 11.43 -21.90 -17.69
C ASP A 234 12.34 -22.99 -17.10
N ARG A 235 12.81 -23.92 -17.93
CA ARG A 235 13.77 -24.98 -17.60
C ARG A 235 13.38 -25.84 -16.41
N ILE A 236 12.10 -26.19 -16.26
CA ILE A 236 11.62 -27.10 -15.23
C ILE A 236 11.90 -28.56 -15.59
N ARG A 237 12.25 -29.38 -14.58
CA ARG A 237 12.43 -30.82 -14.75
C ARG A 237 11.16 -31.62 -14.53
N VAL A 238 10.33 -31.17 -13.58
CA VAL A 238 9.07 -31.82 -13.20
C VAL A 238 8.00 -30.78 -13.00
N LEU A 239 6.84 -30.99 -13.62
CA LEU A 239 5.65 -30.18 -13.43
C LEU A 239 4.58 -31.01 -12.70
N LEU A 240 4.14 -30.55 -11.53
CA LEU A 240 2.98 -31.09 -10.83
C LEU A 240 1.80 -30.17 -11.04
N PHE A 241 0.81 -30.61 -11.80
CA PHE A 241 -0.36 -29.82 -12.06
C PHE A 241 -1.51 -30.24 -11.14
N LEU A 242 -1.77 -29.43 -10.13
CA LEU A 242 -2.79 -29.67 -9.08
C LEU A 242 -4.08 -28.90 -9.41
N GLY A 243 -5.22 -29.43 -8.98
CA GLY A 243 -6.51 -28.77 -9.10
C GLY A 243 -7.08 -28.77 -10.52
N VAL A 244 -6.80 -29.83 -11.29
CA VAL A 244 -7.43 -30.06 -12.61
C VAL A 244 -8.82 -30.61 -12.38
N ASN A 245 -9.72 -29.75 -11.91
CA ASN A 245 -11.11 -30.09 -11.63
C ASN A 245 -12.02 -29.45 -12.69
N GLU A 246 -13.11 -30.13 -13.01
CA GLU A 246 -14.11 -29.60 -13.93
C GLU A 246 -14.61 -28.22 -13.47
N GLY A 247 -14.62 -27.26 -14.40
CA GLY A 247 -15.03 -25.87 -14.15
C GLY A 247 -13.90 -24.97 -13.61
N ILE A 248 -12.75 -25.53 -13.21
CA ILE A 248 -11.54 -24.78 -12.83
C ILE A 248 -10.50 -24.87 -13.95
N VAL A 249 -10.20 -26.09 -14.41
CA VAL A 249 -9.29 -26.33 -15.55
C VAL A 249 -9.85 -27.52 -16.38
N PRO A 250 -10.39 -27.28 -17.57
CA PRO A 250 -10.62 -25.95 -18.16
C PRO A 250 -11.69 -25.16 -17.40
N GLY A 251 -11.51 -23.83 -17.34
CA GLY A 251 -12.51 -22.93 -16.78
C GLY A 251 -13.82 -23.03 -17.58
N ARG A 252 -14.97 -23.10 -16.91
CA ARG A 252 -16.23 -22.90 -17.59
C ARG A 252 -16.24 -21.50 -18.16
N LYS A 253 -16.35 -21.38 -19.47
CA LYS A 253 -16.82 -20.13 -20.08
C LYS A 253 -18.31 -20.02 -19.67
N ASP A 254 -18.60 -19.25 -18.64
CA ASP A 254 -19.97 -18.79 -18.42
C ASP A 254 -20.43 -18.15 -19.72
N GLY A 255 -21.54 -18.67 -20.24
CA GLY A 255 -22.03 -18.38 -21.58
C GLY A 255 -22.44 -16.92 -21.79
N GLY A 256 -21.46 -16.04 -21.81
CA GLY A 256 -21.57 -14.66 -22.25
C GLY A 256 -21.44 -14.49 -23.76
N SER A 257 -21.47 -15.56 -24.53
CA SER A 257 -21.59 -15.45 -25.98
C SER A 257 -23.05 -15.15 -26.33
N LEU A 258 -23.27 -14.06 -27.08
CA LEU A 258 -24.57 -13.68 -27.64
C LEU A 258 -25.18 -14.81 -28.47
N LEU A 259 -24.42 -15.82 -28.84
CA LEU A 259 -24.79 -16.98 -29.62
C LEU A 259 -24.37 -18.24 -28.87
N ASN A 260 -25.32 -19.11 -28.57
CA ASN A 260 -25.04 -20.43 -28.00
C ASN A 260 -24.57 -21.42 -29.09
N ASP A 261 -24.15 -22.62 -28.70
CA ASP A 261 -23.65 -23.62 -29.65
C ASP A 261 -24.72 -24.07 -30.68
N MET A 262 -25.99 -24.07 -30.28
CA MET A 262 -27.11 -24.37 -31.20
C MET A 262 -27.30 -23.24 -32.22
N ASP A 263 -27.16 -21.97 -31.80
CA ASP A 263 -27.21 -20.83 -32.71
C ASP A 263 -26.06 -20.86 -33.72
N ARG A 264 -24.88 -21.31 -33.28
CA ARG A 264 -23.69 -21.48 -34.15
C ARG A 264 -23.91 -22.61 -35.17
N GLU A 265 -24.51 -23.71 -34.78
CA GLU A 265 -24.86 -24.81 -35.72
C GLU A 265 -25.90 -24.36 -36.75
N ALA A 266 -26.93 -23.65 -36.31
CA ALA A 266 -27.94 -23.11 -37.23
C ALA A 266 -27.34 -22.09 -38.21
N LEU A 267 -26.42 -21.25 -37.79
CA LEU A 267 -25.72 -20.32 -38.66
C LEU A 267 -24.79 -21.04 -39.67
N LYS A 268 -24.19 -22.15 -39.25
CA LYS A 268 -23.35 -22.98 -40.09
C LYS A 268 -24.16 -23.64 -41.22
N GLU A 269 -25.38 -24.08 -40.93
CA GLU A 269 -26.35 -24.58 -41.94
C GLU A 269 -26.74 -23.48 -42.94
N CYS A 270 -26.74 -22.22 -42.49
CA CYS A 270 -26.97 -21.05 -43.36
C CYS A 270 -25.71 -20.57 -44.09
N GLN A 271 -24.62 -21.32 -44.10
CA GLN A 271 -23.32 -21.00 -44.72
C GLN A 271 -22.64 -19.75 -44.12
N ILE A 272 -22.92 -19.40 -42.84
CA ILE A 272 -22.29 -18.33 -42.11
C ILE A 272 -21.25 -18.97 -41.14
N GLU A 273 -19.97 -18.88 -41.46
CA GLU A 273 -18.91 -19.32 -40.60
C GLU A 273 -18.52 -18.19 -39.64
N LEU A 274 -18.65 -18.43 -38.34
CA LEU A 274 -18.16 -17.52 -37.29
C LEU A 274 -16.75 -17.95 -36.89
N ALA A 275 -15.89 -16.98 -36.64
CA ALA A 275 -14.56 -17.24 -36.10
C ALA A 275 -14.65 -18.02 -34.76
N PRO A 276 -13.69 -18.90 -34.46
CA PRO A 276 -13.65 -19.72 -33.27
C PRO A 276 -13.57 -18.92 -31.97
#